data_2dd1dfa38b0b13144690f064330dc169
#
_entry.id   2dd1dfa38b0b13144690f064330dc169
#
_cell.length_a   1.000
_cell.length_b   1.000
_cell.length_c   1.000
_cell.angle_alpha   90.00
_cell.angle_beta   90.00
_cell.angle_gamma   90.00
#
_symmetry.space_group_name_H-M   'P 1'
#
loop_
_entity.id
_entity.type
_entity.pdbx_description
1 polymer ?
#
loop_
_entity_poly.entity_id
_entity_poly.type
_entity_poly.pdbx_seq_one_letter_code
_entity_poly.pdbx_strand_id
1 'polypeptide(L)'
;MKIKKTNDSCTVTFTADEFRIFKDNCKQTILSSVMLEDSIKNTPDDLKNDKGFNSIIKHLKEALAFSKEFEEKYNEEFNDKLITADELAKREKHFKKFKEQAQANKENEK
;
A
#
# COMPACT_ATOMS: atom_id res chain seq x y z
N MET A 1 -12.27 -19.17 5.89
CA MET A 1 -12.03 -18.11 6.90
C MET A 1 -12.97 -18.30 8.08
N LYS A 2 -12.41 -18.26 9.26
CA LYS A 2 -13.19 -18.32 10.51
C LYS A 2 -12.94 -17.04 11.29
N ILE A 3 -14.00 -16.42 11.79
CA ILE A 3 -13.92 -15.19 12.56
C ILE A 3 -14.51 -15.44 13.95
N LYS A 4 -13.73 -15.12 14.99
CA LYS A 4 -14.17 -15.24 16.37
C LYS A 4 -14.01 -13.89 17.04
N LYS A 5 -15.11 -13.36 17.56
CA LYS A 5 -15.13 -12.04 18.22
C LYS A 5 -15.19 -12.22 19.74
N THR A 6 -14.35 -11.46 20.45
CA THR A 6 -14.44 -11.24 21.88
C THR A 6 -14.79 -9.78 22.13
N ASN A 7 -14.96 -9.36 23.41
CA ASN A 7 -15.29 -7.96 23.73
C ASN A 7 -14.21 -6.99 23.26
N ASP A 8 -12.94 -7.39 23.31
CA ASP A 8 -11.79 -6.51 23.05
C ASP A 8 -11.00 -6.87 21.79
N SER A 9 -11.32 -7.97 21.14
CA SER A 9 -10.54 -8.43 20.00
C SER A 9 -11.37 -9.24 19.02
N CYS A 10 -10.79 -9.44 17.83
CA CYS A 10 -11.33 -10.30 16.81
C CYS A 10 -10.20 -11.20 16.32
N THR A 11 -10.43 -12.52 16.30
CA THR A 11 -9.45 -13.48 15.77
C THR A 11 -9.95 -13.98 14.44
N VAL A 12 -9.09 -13.92 13.43
CA VAL A 12 -9.39 -14.42 12.09
C VAL A 12 -8.46 -15.58 11.79
N THR A 13 -9.03 -16.72 11.44
CA THR A 13 -8.26 -17.89 11.02
C THR A 13 -8.41 -18.06 9.51
N PHE A 14 -7.27 -18.02 8.82
CA PHE A 14 -7.22 -18.19 7.37
C PHE A 14 -6.80 -19.60 7.00
N THR A 15 -7.33 -20.12 5.88
CA THR A 15 -6.69 -21.24 5.18
C THR A 15 -5.36 -20.75 4.61
N ALA A 16 -4.48 -21.65 4.19
CA ALA A 16 -3.20 -21.31 3.58
C ALA A 16 -3.40 -20.40 2.36
N ASP A 17 -4.38 -20.67 1.53
CA ASP A 17 -4.69 -19.89 0.33
C ASP A 17 -5.20 -18.49 0.68
N GLU A 18 -6.10 -18.39 1.65
CA GLU A 18 -6.61 -17.10 2.13
C GLU A 18 -5.49 -16.25 2.75
N PHE A 19 -4.60 -16.89 3.49
CA PHE A 19 -3.44 -16.19 4.07
C PHE A 19 -2.51 -15.65 2.97
N ARG A 20 -2.31 -16.41 1.90
CA ARG A 20 -1.52 -15.96 0.76
C ARG A 20 -2.12 -14.70 0.14
N ILE A 21 -3.45 -14.65 -0.01
CA ILE A 21 -4.16 -13.48 -0.54
C ILE A 21 -4.00 -12.28 0.39
N PHE A 22 -4.21 -12.48 1.69
CA PHE A 22 -4.05 -11.42 2.70
C PHE A 22 -2.62 -10.86 2.70
N LYS A 23 -1.64 -11.76 2.71
CA LYS A 23 -0.22 -11.40 2.67
C LYS A 23 0.11 -10.56 1.42
N ASP A 24 -0.38 -10.99 0.27
CA ASP A 24 -0.15 -10.29 -0.98
C ASP A 24 -0.79 -8.90 -0.98
N ASN A 25 -1.98 -8.76 -0.44
CA ASN A 25 -2.65 -7.47 -0.32
C ASN A 25 -1.85 -6.49 0.55
N CYS A 26 -1.32 -6.93 1.67
CA CYS A 26 -0.47 -6.10 2.53
C CYS A 26 0.81 -5.71 1.81
N LYS A 27 1.43 -6.65 1.11
CA LYS A 27 2.63 -6.42 0.30
C LYS A 27 2.39 -5.37 -0.78
N GLN A 28 1.30 -5.49 -1.53
CA GLN A 28 0.96 -4.53 -2.58
C GLN A 28 0.66 -3.13 -2.02
N THR A 29 0.02 -3.05 -0.87
CA THR A 29 -0.22 -1.77 -0.20
C THR A 29 1.08 -1.06 0.11
N ILE A 30 2.06 -1.77 0.66
CA ILE A 30 3.38 -1.21 0.98
C ILE A 30 4.13 -0.81 -0.28
N LEU A 31 4.14 -1.68 -1.30
CA LEU A 31 4.83 -1.39 -2.56
C LEU A 31 4.23 -0.19 -3.30
N SER A 32 2.94 0.07 -3.10
CA SER A 32 2.25 1.20 -3.72
C SER A 32 2.38 2.50 -2.94
N SER A 33 3.04 2.48 -1.77
CA SER A 33 3.17 3.67 -0.91
C SER A 33 3.91 4.81 -1.58
N VAL A 34 4.88 4.51 -2.43
CA VAL A 34 5.64 5.53 -3.19
C VAL A 34 4.68 6.33 -4.08
N MET A 35 3.75 5.64 -4.76
CA MET A 35 2.74 6.29 -5.61
C MET A 35 1.79 7.14 -4.78
N LEU A 36 1.39 6.66 -3.62
CA LEU A 36 0.51 7.41 -2.71
C LEU A 36 1.18 8.70 -2.24
N GLU A 37 2.41 8.62 -1.78
CA GLU A 37 3.18 9.79 -1.32
C GLU A 37 3.36 10.82 -2.43
N ASP A 38 3.66 10.36 -3.63
CA ASP A 38 3.81 11.23 -4.80
C ASP A 38 2.48 11.91 -5.16
N SER A 39 1.39 11.16 -5.13
CA SER A 39 0.05 11.67 -5.42
C SER A 39 -0.36 12.76 -4.41
N ILE A 40 -0.02 12.59 -3.14
CA ILE A 40 -0.29 13.58 -2.09
C ILE A 40 0.49 14.87 -2.36
N LYS A 41 1.78 14.76 -2.71
CA LYS A 41 2.63 15.91 -3.01
C LYS A 41 2.12 16.71 -4.21
N ASN A 42 1.58 16.04 -5.21
CA ASN A 42 1.15 16.64 -6.45
C ASN A 42 -0.35 16.96 -6.50
N THR A 43 -1.03 16.87 -5.35
CA THR A 43 -2.46 17.17 -5.26
C THR A 43 -2.70 18.67 -5.49
N PRO A 44 -3.65 19.02 -6.39
CA PRO A 44 -4.05 20.41 -6.56
C PRO A 44 -4.60 21.04 -5.27
N ASP A 45 -4.37 22.34 -5.09
CA ASP A 45 -4.75 23.06 -3.86
C ASP A 45 -6.26 23.00 -3.57
N ASP A 46 -7.09 22.97 -4.58
CA ASP A 46 -8.54 22.86 -4.43
C ASP A 46 -8.96 21.53 -3.82
N LEU A 47 -8.22 20.45 -4.08
CA LEU A 47 -8.50 19.13 -3.50
C LEU A 47 -7.92 18.96 -2.10
N LYS A 48 -6.86 19.69 -1.75
CA LYS A 48 -6.21 19.58 -0.43
C LYS A 48 -7.15 19.93 0.71
N ASN A 49 -8.17 20.76 0.46
CA ASN A 49 -9.16 21.19 1.45
C ASN A 49 -10.48 20.42 1.34
N ASP A 50 -10.59 19.48 0.41
CA ASP A 50 -11.79 18.66 0.23
C ASP A 50 -11.88 17.60 1.31
N LYS A 51 -13.00 17.57 2.05
CA LYS A 51 -13.19 16.61 3.16
C LYS A 51 -13.23 15.17 2.69
N GLY A 52 -13.87 14.91 1.55
CA GLY A 52 -13.95 13.57 0.98
C GLY A 52 -12.59 13.06 0.57
N PHE A 53 -11.80 13.90 -0.10
CA PHE A 53 -10.43 13.55 -0.50
C PHE A 53 -9.56 13.27 0.72
N ASN A 54 -9.62 14.15 1.73
CA ASN A 54 -8.81 13.97 2.95
C ASN A 54 -9.20 12.71 3.72
N SER A 55 -10.50 12.34 3.71
CA SER A 55 -10.95 11.08 4.31
C SER A 55 -10.35 9.86 3.60
N ILE A 56 -10.32 9.86 2.28
CA ILE A 56 -9.71 8.79 1.48
C ILE A 56 -8.22 8.66 1.80
N ILE A 57 -7.51 9.78 1.84
CA ILE A 57 -6.06 9.79 2.15
C ILE A 57 -5.82 9.25 3.56
N LYS A 58 -6.65 9.63 4.53
CA LYS A 58 -6.55 9.13 5.89
C LYS A 58 -6.67 7.60 5.93
N HIS A 59 -7.69 7.05 5.26
CA HIS A 59 -7.89 5.59 5.22
C HIS A 59 -6.74 4.87 4.52
N LEU A 60 -6.18 5.44 3.46
CA LEU A 60 -5.04 4.86 2.77
C LEU A 60 -3.79 4.85 3.66
N LYS A 61 -3.57 5.92 4.43
CA LYS A 61 -2.46 5.98 5.40
C LYS A 61 -2.62 4.97 6.54
N GLU A 62 -3.84 4.79 7.02
CA GLU A 62 -4.16 3.79 8.05
C GLU A 62 -3.90 2.38 7.51
N ALA A 63 -4.33 2.08 6.28
CA ALA A 63 -4.09 0.79 5.64
C ALA A 63 -2.59 0.53 5.45
N LEU A 64 -1.82 1.56 5.09
CA LEU A 64 -0.38 1.45 4.94
C LEU A 64 0.30 1.17 6.28
N ALA A 65 -0.09 1.88 7.34
CA ALA A 65 0.45 1.68 8.68
C ALA A 65 0.17 0.26 9.18
N PHE A 66 -1.05 -0.22 8.97
CA PHE A 66 -1.43 -1.60 9.30
C PHE A 66 -0.59 -2.61 8.52
N SER A 67 -0.41 -2.39 7.22
CA SER A 67 0.37 -3.31 6.37
C SER A 67 1.84 -3.36 6.77
N LYS A 68 2.42 -2.22 7.18
CA LYS A 68 3.80 -2.16 7.67
C LYS A 68 3.95 -2.89 9.01
N GLU A 69 2.97 -2.78 9.90
CA GLU A 69 2.95 -3.54 11.14
C GLU A 69 2.88 -5.05 10.85
N PHE A 70 2.03 -5.44 9.91
CA PHE A 70 1.95 -6.83 9.46
C PHE A 70 3.30 -7.31 8.91
N GLU A 71 3.96 -6.50 8.09
CA GLU A 71 5.29 -6.83 7.55
C GLU A 71 6.28 -7.11 8.67
N GLU A 72 6.33 -6.25 9.68
CA GLU A 72 7.23 -6.42 10.83
C GLU A 72 6.96 -7.73 11.56
N LYS A 73 5.71 -8.02 11.86
CA LYS A 73 5.30 -9.25 12.53
C LYS A 73 5.56 -10.50 11.67
N TYR A 74 5.31 -10.41 10.38
CA TYR A 74 5.57 -11.49 9.44
C TYR A 74 7.06 -11.82 9.39
N ASN A 75 7.90 -10.80 9.22
CA ASN A 75 9.36 -10.98 9.12
C ASN A 75 9.92 -11.62 10.38
N GLU A 76 9.41 -11.23 11.55
CA GLU A 76 9.80 -11.77 12.83
C GLU A 76 9.36 -13.23 12.98
N GLU A 77 8.09 -13.52 12.75
CA GLU A 77 7.50 -14.85 12.95
C GLU A 77 8.04 -15.90 12.00
N PHE A 78 8.20 -15.55 10.73
CA PHE A 78 8.64 -16.47 9.69
C PHE A 78 10.14 -16.43 9.41
N ASN A 79 10.87 -15.55 10.10
CA ASN A 79 12.31 -15.33 9.87
C ASN A 79 12.59 -15.15 8.37
N ASP A 80 11.77 -14.34 7.72
CA ASP A 80 11.78 -14.11 6.29
C ASP A 80 11.46 -12.63 6.03
N LYS A 81 11.53 -12.20 4.79
CA LYS A 81 11.14 -10.84 4.39
C LYS A 81 9.90 -10.88 3.52
N LEU A 82 8.85 -10.20 3.96
CA LEU A 82 7.62 -10.07 3.18
C LEU A 82 7.92 -9.40 1.83
N ILE A 83 8.75 -8.36 1.85
CA ILE A 83 9.17 -7.63 0.66
C ILE A 83 10.69 -7.63 0.61
N THR A 84 11.25 -8.10 -0.52
CA THR A 84 12.69 -8.08 -0.73
C THR A 84 13.13 -6.70 -1.25
N ALA A 85 14.40 -6.36 -1.03
CA ALA A 85 14.98 -5.12 -1.57
C ALA A 85 14.86 -5.09 -3.10
N ASP A 86 14.98 -6.24 -3.75
CA ASP A 86 14.87 -6.38 -5.20
C ASP A 86 13.46 -6.06 -5.69
N GLU A 87 12.42 -6.56 -5.00
CA GLU A 87 11.03 -6.27 -5.32
C GLU A 87 10.72 -4.77 -5.18
N LEU A 88 11.22 -4.15 -4.12
CA LEU A 88 11.04 -2.71 -3.89
C LEU A 88 11.72 -1.90 -4.98
N ALA A 89 12.96 -2.25 -5.32
CA ALA A 89 13.72 -1.56 -6.37
C ALA A 89 13.03 -1.69 -7.73
N LYS A 90 12.48 -2.84 -8.05
CA LYS A 90 11.72 -3.07 -9.30
C LYS A 90 10.47 -2.20 -9.36
N ARG A 91 9.75 -2.09 -8.25
CA ARG A 91 8.53 -1.26 -8.18
C ARG A 91 8.87 0.23 -8.33
N GLU A 92 9.91 0.71 -7.69
CA GLU A 92 10.36 2.09 -7.79
C GLU A 92 10.79 2.43 -9.23
N LYS A 93 11.52 1.53 -9.87
CA LYS A 93 11.95 1.67 -11.26
C LYS A 93 10.76 1.73 -12.21
N HIS A 94 9.78 0.84 -12.01
CA HIS A 94 8.57 0.79 -12.81
C HIS A 94 7.76 2.09 -12.66
N PHE A 95 7.61 2.57 -11.45
CA PHE A 95 6.91 3.82 -11.16
C PHE A 95 7.61 5.02 -11.81
N LYS A 96 8.93 5.07 -11.75
CA LYS A 96 9.72 6.13 -12.40
C LYS A 96 9.48 6.15 -13.91
N LYS A 97 9.48 4.99 -14.55
CA LYS A 97 9.18 4.88 -15.99
C LYS A 97 7.77 5.35 -16.31
N PHE A 98 6.81 4.99 -15.47
CA PHE A 98 5.42 5.42 -15.64
C PHE A 98 5.32 6.95 -15.58
N LYS A 99 5.99 7.60 -14.63
CA LYS A 99 6.01 9.06 -14.50
C LYS A 99 6.65 9.72 -15.73
N GLU A 100 7.77 9.21 -16.19
CA GLU A 100 8.45 9.72 -17.38
C GLU A 100 7.56 9.63 -18.62
N GLN A 101 6.86 8.52 -18.78
CA GLN A 101 5.95 8.30 -19.88
C GLN A 101 4.74 9.23 -19.82
N ALA A 102 4.16 9.43 -18.65
CA ALA A 102 3.06 10.36 -18.44
C ALA A 102 3.48 11.80 -18.77
N GLN A 103 4.69 12.19 -18.38
CA GLN A 103 5.25 13.50 -18.67
C GLN A 103 5.46 13.69 -20.19
N ALA A 104 6.02 12.69 -20.86
CA ALA A 104 6.23 12.71 -22.32
C ALA A 104 4.88 12.84 -23.05
N ASN A 105 3.85 12.13 -22.61
CA ASN A 105 2.52 12.22 -23.20
C ASN A 105 1.91 13.62 -23.04
N LYS A 106 2.11 14.27 -21.90
CA LYS A 106 1.66 15.65 -21.67
C LYS A 106 2.37 16.63 -22.60
N GLU A 107 3.66 16.47 -22.80
CA GLU A 107 4.44 17.31 -23.72
C GLU A 107 4.00 17.14 -25.18
N ASN A 108 3.62 15.92 -25.57
CA ASN A 108 3.16 15.63 -26.91
C ASN A 108 1.74 16.16 -27.19
N GLU A 109 0.93 16.41 -26.17
CA GLU A 109 -0.42 16.98 -26.30
C GLU A 109 -0.41 18.50 -26.51
N LYS A 110 0.72 19.13 -26.31
CA LYS A 110 0.90 20.57 -26.54
C LYS A 110 1.29 20.80 -27.99
#